data_e75a6e5efb1981483c66af365307f74c
#
_entry.id   e75a6e5efb1981483c66af365307f74c
#
_cell.length_a   1.000
_cell.length_b   1.000
_cell.length_c   1.000
_cell.angle_alpha   90.00
_cell.angle_beta   90.00
_cell.angle_gamma   90.00
#
_symmetry.space_group_name_H-M   'P 1'
#
loop_
_entity.id
_entity.type
_entity.pdbx_description
1 polymer ?
#
loop_
_entity_poly.entity_id
_entity_poly.type
_entity_poly.pdbx_seq_one_letter_code
_entity_poly.pdbx_strand_id
1 'polypeptide(L)'
;MNIISFKSCMIGLMSALLSGCLVGPNYHRPPAPAPAQYKELPDWTAATPADAAPKGDWWTDFHDPLLDELEPMVAVSNQTVRQNYENYQQALAEVKVARAQLFPAIGITASVTRSGGPGYTGNGVAATNGNSVINSATLEGTASWTPDLWGKVRRLIEENAAIAQSDEATLANATLSEQILLATTVIELRIADANIDLGQKTVEAYKDSLRVAQAQGTAGITATPPSAVITAQVALETAQSTLIGLGVARAQYAHAIAVLVGKNPEDLDIPHSEAQPTLPTVPAGVPSTLLQRRPDIAAAERTMKAQNAAVGIAVAAYYPTISLSGAAGFSQSPLQGLLRAANRVWSIGASGTETVFDFGERHAEVQAAKAAYEAAVASYRNTVLNAFADVENDLSGLRILAEQAQALDTAVHDAIRGTQIALAEYQAGTVDYTTVAVAQETELSDQQTQLSIEESRLVDAVSLIGDLGGSWSDSQLHNP
;
A
#
# COMPACT_ATOMS: atom_id res chain seq x y z
N MET A 1 -52.21 39.74 14.46
CA MET A 1 -50.87 39.65 15.06
C MET A 1 -50.03 38.71 14.16
N ASN A 2 -48.94 39.21 13.63
CA ASN A 2 -48.37 38.85 12.31
C ASN A 2 -47.70 37.49 12.23
N ILE A 3 -48.23 36.57 11.41
CA ILE A 3 -47.63 35.30 10.96
C ILE A 3 -46.27 35.52 10.24
N ILE A 4 -46.09 36.71 9.64
CA ILE A 4 -44.83 37.08 8.94
C ILE A 4 -43.67 37.29 9.94
N SER A 5 -43.93 37.83 11.14
CA SER A 5 -42.89 38.03 12.17
C SER A 5 -42.37 36.72 12.76
N PHE A 6 -43.23 35.71 12.85
CA PHE A 6 -42.84 34.39 13.38
C PHE A 6 -41.95 33.60 12.41
N LYS A 7 -42.24 33.70 11.11
CA LYS A 7 -41.41 33.05 10.05
C LYS A 7 -40.03 33.72 9.97
N SER A 8 -39.94 35.03 10.02
CA SER A 8 -38.66 35.75 9.97
C SER A 8 -37.80 35.51 11.25
N CYS A 9 -38.41 35.37 12.41
CA CYS A 9 -37.72 35.05 13.65
C CYS A 9 -37.20 33.57 13.63
N MET A 10 -37.99 32.63 13.06
CA MET A 10 -37.62 31.24 12.93
C MET A 10 -36.47 31.04 11.90
N ILE A 11 -36.49 31.82 10.81
CA ILE A 11 -35.40 31.78 9.80
C ILE A 11 -34.11 32.41 10.38
N GLY A 12 -34.22 33.48 11.16
CA GLY A 12 -33.09 34.11 11.87
C GLY A 12 -32.46 33.19 12.93
N LEU A 13 -33.30 32.49 13.70
CA LEU A 13 -32.85 31.50 14.68
C LEU A 13 -32.20 30.28 14.05
N MET A 14 -32.75 29.83 12.89
CA MET A 14 -32.19 28.72 12.12
C MET A 14 -30.87 29.08 11.47
N SER A 15 -30.68 30.35 11.04
CA SER A 15 -29.41 30.84 10.48
C SER A 15 -28.34 31.02 11.57
N ALA A 16 -28.72 31.41 12.78
CA ALA A 16 -27.80 31.51 13.92
C ALA A 16 -27.37 30.15 14.46
N LEU A 17 -28.20 29.10 14.31
CA LEU A 17 -27.86 27.72 14.66
C LEU A 17 -26.91 27.06 13.67
N LEU A 18 -26.82 27.57 12.45
CA LEU A 18 -25.88 27.05 11.42
C LEU A 18 -24.43 27.57 11.60
N SER A 19 -24.20 28.60 12.37
CA SER A 19 -22.86 29.09 12.75
C SER A 19 -22.34 28.46 14.06
N GLY A 20 -22.68 27.18 14.30
CA GLY A 20 -22.25 26.45 15.49
C GLY A 20 -20.73 26.43 15.64
N CYS A 21 -20.24 26.66 16.87
CA CYS A 21 -18.83 26.61 17.23
C CYS A 21 -18.24 25.23 16.89
N LEU A 22 -17.14 25.18 16.15
CA LEU A 22 -16.35 23.98 15.93
C LEU A 22 -15.33 23.87 17.05
N VAL A 23 -15.56 22.96 18.02
CA VAL A 23 -14.63 22.76 19.14
C VAL A 23 -13.46 21.86 18.81
N GLY A 24 -12.41 21.92 19.61
CA GLY A 24 -11.18 21.15 19.42
C GLY A 24 -10.15 21.84 18.50
N PRO A 25 -8.96 21.26 18.37
CA PRO A 25 -7.86 21.84 17.58
C PRO A 25 -8.15 21.75 16.08
N ASN A 26 -7.75 22.78 15.33
CA ASN A 26 -7.68 22.68 13.90
C ASN A 26 -6.34 22.03 13.48
N TYR A 27 -6.40 21.22 12.44
CA TYR A 27 -5.21 20.55 11.93
C TYR A 27 -4.22 21.55 11.32
N HIS A 28 -2.96 21.41 11.70
CA HIS A 28 -1.81 22.05 11.06
C HIS A 28 -0.73 21.00 10.85
N ARG A 29 -0.25 20.85 9.64
CA ARG A 29 0.82 19.90 9.32
C ARG A 29 2.08 20.23 10.14
N PRO A 30 2.58 19.32 11.00
CA PRO A 30 3.83 19.54 11.71
C PRO A 30 5.01 19.61 10.73
N PRO A 31 6.08 20.34 11.05
CA PRO A 31 7.28 20.33 10.25
C PRO A 31 7.92 18.92 10.28
N ALA A 32 8.27 18.43 9.11
CA ALA A 32 9.07 17.22 8.94
C ALA A 32 10.54 17.62 8.77
N PRO A 33 11.49 16.86 9.34
CA PRO A 33 12.91 17.07 9.08
C PRO A 33 13.21 16.69 7.61
N ALA A 34 13.52 17.67 6.77
CA ALA A 34 13.95 17.44 5.40
C ALA A 34 15.37 18.00 5.23
N PRO A 35 16.36 17.18 4.81
CA PRO A 35 17.69 17.67 4.51
C PRO A 35 17.68 18.59 3.29
N ALA A 36 18.66 19.48 3.20
CA ALA A 36 18.76 20.40 2.06
C ALA A 36 19.26 19.70 0.78
N GLN A 37 20.04 18.63 0.93
CA GLN A 37 20.65 17.85 -0.15
C GLN A 37 20.80 16.40 0.30
N TYR A 38 20.80 15.45 -0.65
CA TYR A 38 21.22 14.08 -0.41
C TYR A 38 22.73 14.03 -0.18
N LYS A 39 23.17 13.22 0.77
CA LYS A 39 24.59 13.07 1.14
C LYS A 39 25.37 12.33 0.06
N GLU A 40 24.75 11.32 -0.55
CA GLU A 40 25.38 10.43 -1.53
C GLU A 40 25.34 10.97 -2.98
N LEU A 41 25.04 12.27 -3.15
CA LEU A 41 24.98 12.98 -4.44
C LEU A 41 26.09 14.05 -4.65
N PRO A 42 27.38 13.81 -4.36
CA PRO A 42 28.41 14.85 -4.49
C PRO A 42 28.62 15.35 -5.93
N ASP A 43 28.31 14.53 -6.97
CA ASP A 43 28.55 14.83 -8.38
C ASP A 43 27.29 14.81 -9.26
N TRP A 44 26.11 14.65 -8.67
CA TRP A 44 24.85 14.70 -9.41
C TRP A 44 24.41 16.15 -9.60
N THR A 45 24.26 16.53 -10.85
CA THR A 45 23.69 17.85 -11.21
C THR A 45 22.27 17.91 -10.66
N ALA A 46 21.95 19.04 -9.98
CA ALA A 46 20.58 19.33 -9.58
C ALA A 46 19.68 19.14 -10.81
N ALA A 47 18.69 18.28 -10.67
CA ALA A 47 17.73 17.97 -11.74
C ALA A 47 17.11 19.26 -12.29
N THR A 48 17.00 19.37 -13.59
CA THR A 48 16.37 20.51 -14.26
C THR A 48 14.87 20.57 -13.91
N PRO A 49 14.22 21.77 -13.95
CA PRO A 49 12.81 21.95 -13.55
C PRO A 49 11.75 21.07 -14.24
N ALA A 50 12.14 20.20 -15.18
CA ALA A 50 11.28 19.19 -15.80
C ALA A 50 10.87 18.05 -14.84
N ASP A 51 11.45 17.97 -13.65
CA ASP A 51 11.16 16.94 -12.64
C ASP A 51 9.74 16.99 -12.06
N ALA A 52 9.01 18.07 -12.28
CA ALA A 52 7.61 18.18 -11.90
C ALA A 52 6.64 17.55 -12.92
N ALA A 53 7.13 17.10 -14.09
CA ALA A 53 6.30 16.39 -15.03
C ALA A 53 5.96 14.99 -14.47
N PRO A 54 4.72 14.51 -14.58
CA PRO A 54 4.39 13.12 -14.30
C PRO A 54 5.33 12.26 -15.14
N LYS A 55 6.11 11.37 -14.50
CA LYS A 55 7.07 10.51 -15.20
C LYS A 55 6.41 9.43 -16.05
N GLY A 56 5.08 9.42 -16.17
CA GLY A 56 4.34 8.47 -17.01
C GLY A 56 4.65 7.02 -16.63
N ASP A 57 4.88 6.22 -17.64
CA ASP A 57 5.18 4.80 -17.54
C ASP A 57 6.70 4.62 -17.32
N TRP A 58 7.17 4.83 -16.09
CA TRP A 58 8.59 4.84 -15.68
C TRP A 58 9.34 3.55 -16.08
N TRP A 59 8.64 2.43 -16.20
CA TRP A 59 9.19 1.13 -16.59
C TRP A 59 9.69 1.09 -18.04
N THR A 60 9.21 2.00 -18.90
CA THR A 60 9.65 2.09 -20.30
C THR A 60 11.13 2.48 -20.44
N ASP A 61 11.70 3.12 -19.42
CA ASP A 61 13.12 3.50 -19.41
C ASP A 61 14.06 2.28 -19.32
N PHE A 62 13.54 1.09 -18.93
CA PHE A 62 14.27 -0.15 -18.90
C PHE A 62 14.35 -0.84 -20.27
N HIS A 63 13.57 -0.38 -21.25
CA HIS A 63 13.52 -0.90 -22.64
C HIS A 63 13.26 -2.41 -22.72
N ASP A 64 12.48 -2.98 -21.80
CA ASP A 64 12.04 -4.37 -21.82
C ASP A 64 10.58 -4.47 -22.27
N PRO A 65 10.30 -5.12 -23.43
CA PRO A 65 8.92 -5.23 -23.94
C PRO A 65 7.96 -5.98 -23.01
N LEU A 66 8.48 -6.88 -22.16
CA LEU A 66 7.65 -7.62 -21.19
C LEU A 66 7.17 -6.69 -20.07
N LEU A 67 8.03 -5.78 -19.60
CA LEU A 67 7.63 -4.75 -18.65
C LEU A 67 6.56 -3.84 -19.26
N ASP A 68 6.75 -3.38 -20.49
CA ASP A 68 5.79 -2.51 -21.18
C ASP A 68 4.42 -3.16 -21.34
N GLU A 69 4.36 -4.48 -21.53
CA GLU A 69 3.11 -5.24 -21.63
C GLU A 69 2.45 -5.48 -20.29
N LEU A 70 3.23 -5.86 -19.26
CA LEU A 70 2.69 -6.39 -18.01
C LEU A 70 2.42 -5.31 -16.94
N GLU A 71 3.22 -4.25 -16.88
CA GLU A 71 3.06 -3.19 -15.84
C GLU A 71 1.67 -2.55 -15.80
N PRO A 72 1.03 -2.20 -16.93
CA PRO A 72 -0.32 -1.65 -16.90
C PRO A 72 -1.35 -2.63 -16.31
N MET A 73 -1.09 -3.95 -16.40
CA MET A 73 -2.00 -4.98 -15.88
C MET A 73 -2.04 -5.01 -14.35
N VAL A 74 -0.96 -4.62 -13.67
CA VAL A 74 -0.91 -4.56 -12.20
C VAL A 74 -2.03 -3.68 -11.66
N ALA A 75 -2.16 -2.46 -12.16
CA ALA A 75 -3.18 -1.53 -11.69
C ALA A 75 -4.62 -2.02 -11.90
N VAL A 76 -4.85 -2.91 -12.87
CA VAL A 76 -6.19 -3.37 -13.26
C VAL A 76 -6.55 -4.73 -12.65
N SER A 77 -5.59 -5.66 -12.59
CA SER A 77 -5.86 -7.07 -12.35
C SER A 77 -5.24 -7.61 -11.05
N ASN A 78 -4.26 -6.91 -10.46
CA ASN A 78 -3.62 -7.35 -9.22
C ASN A 78 -4.62 -7.35 -8.05
N GLN A 79 -4.66 -8.45 -7.29
CA GLN A 79 -5.64 -8.63 -6.22
C GLN A 79 -5.34 -7.79 -4.97
N THR A 80 -4.06 -7.49 -4.69
CA THR A 80 -3.66 -6.57 -3.61
C THR A 80 -4.12 -5.14 -3.92
N VAL A 81 -3.93 -4.69 -5.15
CA VAL A 81 -4.42 -3.39 -5.62
C VAL A 81 -5.94 -3.34 -5.54
N ARG A 82 -6.63 -4.39 -6.00
CA ARG A 82 -8.08 -4.50 -5.93
C ARG A 82 -8.60 -4.45 -4.49
N GLN A 83 -7.96 -5.13 -3.56
CA GLN A 83 -8.31 -5.08 -2.15
C GLN A 83 -8.23 -3.64 -1.59
N ASN A 84 -7.14 -2.93 -1.86
CA ASN A 84 -6.95 -1.55 -1.41
C ASN A 84 -7.96 -0.60 -2.06
N TYR A 85 -8.32 -0.83 -3.34
CA TYR A 85 -9.39 -0.08 -3.98
C TYR A 85 -10.75 -0.26 -3.25
N GLU A 86 -11.12 -1.47 -2.87
CA GLU A 86 -12.37 -1.71 -2.15
C GLU A 86 -12.33 -1.15 -0.72
N ASN A 87 -11.17 -1.15 -0.05
CA ASN A 87 -10.99 -0.46 1.24
C ASN A 87 -11.22 1.06 1.10
N TYR A 88 -10.68 1.69 0.06
CA TYR A 88 -10.94 3.09 -0.26
C TYR A 88 -12.44 3.35 -0.53
N GLN A 89 -13.13 2.48 -1.29
CA GLN A 89 -14.57 2.59 -1.52
C GLN A 89 -15.38 2.46 -0.21
N GLN A 90 -14.97 1.59 0.68
CA GLN A 90 -15.54 1.47 2.03
C GLN A 90 -15.39 2.78 2.80
N ALA A 91 -14.19 3.36 2.85
CA ALA A 91 -13.94 4.63 3.55
C ALA A 91 -14.79 5.78 2.98
N LEU A 92 -14.96 5.85 1.65
CA LEU A 92 -15.88 6.82 1.01
C LEU A 92 -17.35 6.62 1.44
N ALA A 93 -17.78 5.38 1.66
CA ALA A 93 -19.12 5.09 2.19
C ALA A 93 -19.27 5.54 3.64
N GLU A 94 -18.22 5.37 4.48
CA GLU A 94 -18.21 5.85 5.87
C GLU A 94 -18.30 7.38 5.96
N VAL A 95 -17.67 8.13 5.05
CA VAL A 95 -17.87 9.58 4.93
C VAL A 95 -19.34 9.92 4.73
N LYS A 96 -20.06 9.17 3.87
CA LYS A 96 -21.50 9.38 3.63
C LYS A 96 -22.32 9.05 4.87
N VAL A 97 -21.96 7.98 5.59
CA VAL A 97 -22.58 7.60 6.87
C VAL A 97 -22.41 8.73 7.91
N ALA A 98 -21.19 9.27 8.04
CA ALA A 98 -20.93 10.39 8.94
C ALA A 98 -21.73 11.64 8.54
N ARG A 99 -21.80 11.97 7.25
CA ARG A 99 -22.60 13.10 6.74
C ARG A 99 -24.10 12.92 6.98
N ALA A 100 -24.62 11.69 6.92
CA ALA A 100 -26.04 11.42 7.19
C ALA A 100 -26.45 11.81 8.64
N GLN A 101 -25.52 11.80 9.59
CA GLN A 101 -25.79 12.21 10.97
C GLN A 101 -26.09 13.73 11.13
N LEU A 102 -25.81 14.55 10.10
CA LEU A 102 -26.23 15.96 10.10
C LEU A 102 -27.74 16.14 9.90
N PHE A 103 -28.45 15.10 9.48
CA PHE A 103 -29.86 15.15 9.11
C PHE A 103 -30.72 14.32 10.04
N PRO A 104 -32.04 14.63 10.16
CA PRO A 104 -32.98 13.85 10.95
C PRO A 104 -33.10 12.41 10.42
N ALA A 105 -33.16 11.45 11.36
CA ALA A 105 -33.59 10.10 11.04
C ALA A 105 -35.13 10.03 11.10
N ILE A 106 -35.76 9.49 10.04
CA ILE A 106 -37.22 9.32 9.96
C ILE A 106 -37.52 7.82 9.90
N GLY A 107 -38.38 7.37 10.78
CA GLY A 107 -38.78 5.97 10.89
C GLY A 107 -40.29 5.80 11.00
N ILE A 108 -40.75 4.58 10.84
CA ILE A 108 -42.13 4.18 11.15
C ILE A 108 -42.05 3.07 12.19
N THR A 109 -42.79 3.24 13.27
CA THR A 109 -42.91 2.26 14.35
C THR A 109 -44.32 1.72 14.37
N ALA A 110 -44.48 0.40 14.28
CA ALA A 110 -45.74 -0.30 14.47
C ALA A 110 -45.56 -1.26 15.65
N SER A 111 -46.41 -1.16 16.63
CA SER A 111 -46.37 -2.04 17.79
C SER A 111 -47.79 -2.48 18.21
N VAL A 112 -47.89 -3.73 18.60
CA VAL A 112 -49.10 -4.29 19.26
C VAL A 112 -48.64 -4.95 20.56
N THR A 113 -49.14 -4.45 21.68
CA THR A 113 -48.78 -4.96 22.99
C THR A 113 -49.99 -5.45 23.72
N ARG A 114 -49.92 -6.64 24.32
CA ARG A 114 -50.90 -7.18 25.24
C ARG A 114 -50.29 -7.33 26.62
N SER A 115 -50.75 -6.53 27.56
CA SER A 115 -50.26 -6.51 28.94
C SER A 115 -51.35 -6.92 29.88
N GLY A 116 -51.03 -7.67 30.92
CA GLY A 116 -52.01 -8.09 31.92
C GLY A 116 -51.33 -8.40 33.24
N GLY A 117 -52.05 -8.19 34.32
CA GLY A 117 -51.59 -8.46 35.69
C GLY A 117 -52.58 -8.08 36.73
N PRO A 118 -52.43 -8.56 37.99
CA PRO A 118 -53.25 -8.11 39.11
C PRO A 118 -53.03 -6.60 39.37
N GLY A 119 -54.12 -5.80 39.31
CA GLY A 119 -54.06 -4.37 39.56
C GLY A 119 -53.48 -3.50 38.45
N TYR A 120 -53.26 -4.05 37.20
CA TYR A 120 -52.72 -3.28 36.06
C TYR A 120 -53.83 -2.46 35.38
N THR A 121 -53.64 -1.15 35.33
CA THR A 121 -54.46 -0.20 34.56
C THR A 121 -53.60 0.68 33.67
N GLY A 122 -54.03 0.90 32.43
CA GLY A 122 -53.25 1.54 31.38
C GLY A 122 -52.89 3.03 31.55
N ASN A 123 -53.35 3.69 32.62
CA ASN A 123 -53.12 5.12 32.87
C ASN A 123 -52.64 5.45 34.30
N GLY A 124 -51.92 4.52 34.94
CA GLY A 124 -51.34 4.79 36.26
C GLY A 124 -52.34 4.87 37.43
N VAL A 125 -53.59 4.56 37.23
CA VAL A 125 -54.62 4.49 38.28
C VAL A 125 -54.74 3.00 38.73
N ALA A 126 -54.49 2.76 40.02
CA ALA A 126 -54.58 1.41 40.58
C ALA A 126 -56.06 0.90 40.52
N ALA A 127 -56.31 -0.23 39.83
CA ALA A 127 -57.58 -0.87 39.88
C ALA A 127 -57.72 -1.66 41.18
N THR A 128 -58.77 -1.36 41.92
CA THR A 128 -58.97 -1.90 43.26
C THR A 128 -59.39 -3.36 43.32
N ASN A 129 -59.78 -4.02 42.18
CA ASN A 129 -60.07 -5.47 42.12
C ASN A 129 -60.21 -5.94 40.68
N GLY A 130 -59.26 -6.76 40.18
CA GLY A 130 -59.44 -7.49 38.94
C GLY A 130 -58.16 -7.71 38.12
N ASN A 131 -58.07 -8.83 37.49
CA ASN A 131 -57.00 -9.14 36.51
C ASN A 131 -57.38 -8.46 35.18
N SER A 132 -56.82 -7.30 34.89
CA SER A 132 -57.13 -6.58 33.64
C SER A 132 -56.09 -6.87 32.55
N VAL A 133 -56.58 -7.15 31.35
CA VAL A 133 -55.76 -7.31 30.16
C VAL A 133 -55.96 -6.09 29.26
N ILE A 134 -54.90 -5.41 28.91
CA ILE A 134 -54.93 -4.25 28.04
C ILE A 134 -54.24 -4.65 26.72
N ASN A 135 -54.89 -4.36 25.63
CA ASN A 135 -54.28 -4.48 24.29
C ASN A 135 -54.07 -3.07 23.77
N SER A 136 -52.84 -2.68 23.49
CA SER A 136 -52.53 -1.42 22.85
C SER A 136 -51.93 -1.64 21.45
N ALA A 137 -52.28 -0.79 20.53
CA ALA A 137 -51.72 -0.78 19.20
C ALA A 137 -51.28 0.65 18.87
N THR A 138 -50.09 0.79 18.30
CA THR A 138 -49.52 2.07 17.91
C THR A 138 -48.95 1.94 16.50
N LEU A 139 -49.23 2.92 15.65
CA LEU A 139 -48.63 3.09 14.34
C LEU A 139 -48.21 4.57 14.24
N GLU A 140 -46.91 4.83 14.28
CA GLU A 140 -46.37 6.20 14.34
C GLU A 140 -45.22 6.38 13.35
N GLY A 141 -45.23 7.52 12.65
CA GLY A 141 -44.03 8.05 12.04
C GLY A 141 -43.22 8.81 13.09
N THR A 142 -41.96 8.52 13.22
CA THR A 142 -41.03 9.15 14.18
C THR A 142 -39.94 9.88 13.45
N ALA A 143 -39.52 11.03 14.00
CA ALA A 143 -38.35 11.78 13.54
C ALA A 143 -37.46 12.07 14.75
N SER A 144 -36.17 11.81 14.62
CA SER A 144 -35.18 12.15 15.66
C SER A 144 -33.99 12.86 15.02
N TRP A 145 -33.50 13.87 15.68
CA TRP A 145 -32.36 14.66 15.22
C TRP A 145 -31.57 15.25 16.37
N THR A 146 -30.25 15.15 16.28
CA THR A 146 -29.31 15.77 17.19
C THR A 146 -28.53 16.85 16.42
N PRO A 147 -28.94 18.13 16.48
CA PRO A 147 -28.24 19.22 15.79
C PRO A 147 -26.78 19.30 16.25
N ASP A 148 -25.87 19.44 15.29
CA ASP A 148 -24.43 19.53 15.57
C ASP A 148 -24.03 20.95 16.01
N LEU A 149 -24.37 21.31 17.25
CA LEU A 149 -24.09 22.64 17.78
C LEU A 149 -22.62 22.88 18.10
N TRP A 150 -21.92 21.83 18.52
CA TRP A 150 -20.54 21.91 18.99
C TRP A 150 -19.54 21.36 17.99
N GLY A 151 -19.99 20.87 16.84
CA GLY A 151 -19.16 20.39 15.77
C GLY A 151 -18.67 18.95 15.92
N LYS A 152 -19.28 18.14 16.78
CA LYS A 152 -18.93 16.72 16.95
C LYS A 152 -19.08 15.94 15.64
N VAL A 153 -20.22 16.12 14.96
CA VAL A 153 -20.50 15.43 13.68
C VAL A 153 -19.61 15.98 12.56
N ARG A 154 -19.36 17.30 12.54
CA ARG A 154 -18.42 17.91 11.58
C ARG A 154 -16.99 17.40 11.77
N ARG A 155 -16.52 17.21 13.02
CA ARG A 155 -15.22 16.56 13.30
C ARG A 155 -15.20 15.09 12.89
N LEU A 156 -16.31 14.37 13.09
CA LEU A 156 -16.44 12.99 12.62
C LEU A 156 -16.36 12.90 11.08
N ILE A 157 -16.97 13.85 10.36
CA ILE A 157 -16.85 13.94 8.90
C ILE A 157 -15.41 14.26 8.49
N GLU A 158 -14.73 15.17 9.19
CA GLU A 158 -13.33 15.52 8.97
C GLU A 158 -12.41 14.31 9.20
N GLU A 159 -12.63 13.55 10.26
CA GLU A 159 -11.93 12.30 10.57
C GLU A 159 -12.10 11.28 9.44
N ASN A 160 -13.35 10.94 9.08
CA ASN A 160 -13.62 9.96 8.05
C ASN A 160 -13.13 10.42 6.66
N ALA A 161 -13.22 11.72 6.35
CA ALA A 161 -12.66 12.25 5.12
C ALA A 161 -11.14 12.14 5.07
N ALA A 162 -10.45 12.35 6.20
CA ALA A 162 -9.01 12.15 6.28
C ALA A 162 -8.62 10.67 6.20
N ILE A 163 -9.42 9.75 6.77
CA ILE A 163 -9.23 8.29 6.61
C ILE A 163 -9.39 7.89 5.14
N ALA A 164 -10.44 8.38 4.45
CA ALA A 164 -10.65 8.09 3.04
C ALA A 164 -9.47 8.59 2.17
N GLN A 165 -8.91 9.77 2.48
CA GLN A 165 -7.70 10.27 1.81
C GLN A 165 -6.46 9.44 2.14
N SER A 166 -6.35 8.89 3.37
CA SER A 166 -5.29 7.96 3.75
C SER A 166 -5.38 6.65 2.97
N ASP A 167 -6.59 6.12 2.82
CA ASP A 167 -6.82 4.87 2.07
C ASP A 167 -6.60 5.06 0.56
N GLU A 168 -6.92 6.24 0.02
CA GLU A 168 -6.59 6.60 -1.36
C GLU A 168 -5.06 6.63 -1.59
N ALA A 169 -4.31 7.24 -0.67
CA ALA A 169 -2.85 7.24 -0.72
C ALA A 169 -2.27 5.82 -0.51
N THR A 170 -2.90 5.01 0.35
CA THR A 170 -2.53 3.60 0.56
C THR A 170 -2.76 2.76 -0.69
N LEU A 171 -3.86 3.01 -1.42
CA LEU A 171 -4.11 2.38 -2.73
C LEU A 171 -3.01 2.74 -3.74
N ALA A 172 -2.63 4.02 -3.80
CA ALA A 172 -1.56 4.48 -4.69
C ALA A 172 -0.21 3.83 -4.31
N ASN A 173 0.08 3.73 -3.00
CA ASN A 173 1.29 3.06 -2.50
C ASN A 173 1.30 1.57 -2.83
N ALA A 174 0.17 0.88 -2.65
CA ALA A 174 0.05 -0.53 -3.00
C ALA A 174 0.26 -0.76 -4.50
N THR A 175 -0.32 0.11 -5.34
CA THR A 175 -0.14 0.03 -6.80
C THR A 175 1.33 0.19 -7.17
N LEU A 176 2.01 1.21 -6.65
CA LEU A 176 3.43 1.46 -6.88
C LEU A 176 4.29 0.30 -6.38
N SER A 177 4.02 -0.22 -5.18
CA SER A 177 4.77 -1.34 -4.60
C SER A 177 4.64 -2.63 -5.42
N GLU A 178 3.44 -2.95 -5.91
CA GLU A 178 3.22 -4.12 -6.76
C GLU A 178 3.85 -3.96 -8.15
N GLN A 179 3.89 -2.74 -8.69
CA GLN A 179 4.60 -2.41 -9.93
C GLN A 179 6.12 -2.58 -9.77
N ILE A 180 6.70 -2.09 -8.67
CA ILE A 180 8.12 -2.27 -8.34
C ILE A 180 8.45 -3.76 -8.19
N LEU A 181 7.58 -4.51 -7.50
CA LEU A 181 7.76 -5.95 -7.32
C LEU A 181 7.70 -6.69 -8.66
N LEU A 182 6.80 -6.27 -9.57
CA LEU A 182 6.74 -6.85 -10.93
C LEU A 182 8.03 -6.55 -11.70
N ALA A 183 8.48 -5.28 -11.74
CA ALA A 183 9.71 -4.90 -12.44
C ALA A 183 10.93 -5.67 -11.90
N THR A 184 11.07 -5.75 -10.57
CA THR A 184 12.14 -6.52 -9.92
C THR A 184 12.08 -7.98 -10.33
N THR A 185 10.90 -8.62 -10.28
CA THR A 185 10.74 -10.04 -10.64
C THR A 185 11.01 -10.30 -12.13
N VAL A 186 10.67 -9.35 -13.02
CA VAL A 186 11.01 -9.44 -14.44
C VAL A 186 12.52 -9.32 -14.64
N ILE A 187 13.21 -8.42 -13.94
CA ILE A 187 14.67 -8.32 -13.97
C ILE A 187 15.31 -9.63 -13.50
N GLU A 188 14.87 -10.18 -12.38
CA GLU A 188 15.34 -11.47 -11.86
C GLU A 188 15.10 -12.63 -12.86
N LEU A 189 13.97 -12.61 -13.57
CA LEU A 189 13.68 -13.56 -14.65
C LEU A 189 14.69 -13.43 -15.81
N ARG A 190 15.00 -12.19 -16.24
CA ARG A 190 15.98 -11.94 -17.32
C ARG A 190 17.39 -12.37 -16.92
N ILE A 191 17.78 -12.13 -15.68
CA ILE A 191 19.06 -12.60 -15.14
C ILE A 191 19.07 -14.12 -15.00
N ALA A 192 17.95 -14.76 -14.65
CA ALA A 192 17.85 -16.21 -14.66
C ALA A 192 17.99 -16.79 -16.10
N ASP A 193 17.40 -16.13 -17.10
CA ASP A 193 17.59 -16.49 -18.51
C ASP A 193 19.07 -16.36 -18.92
N ALA A 194 19.76 -15.26 -18.54
CA ALA A 194 21.20 -15.07 -18.81
C ALA A 194 22.08 -16.10 -18.09
N ASN A 195 21.73 -16.49 -16.88
CA ASN A 195 22.43 -17.56 -16.15
C ASN A 195 22.26 -18.93 -16.83
N ILE A 196 21.08 -19.21 -17.39
CA ILE A 196 20.84 -20.43 -18.18
C ILE A 196 21.71 -20.43 -19.46
N ASP A 197 21.78 -19.28 -20.17
CA ASP A 197 22.62 -19.14 -21.35
C ASP A 197 24.12 -19.32 -21.03
N LEU A 198 24.57 -18.73 -19.93
CA LEU A 198 25.94 -18.91 -19.42
C LEU A 198 26.17 -20.36 -19.05
N GLY A 199 25.24 -21.03 -18.38
CA GLY A 199 25.31 -22.44 -18.04
C GLY A 199 25.37 -23.35 -19.27
N GLN A 200 24.62 -23.05 -20.34
CA GLN A 200 24.68 -23.78 -21.61
C GLN A 200 26.05 -23.64 -22.26
N LYS A 201 26.60 -22.41 -22.35
CA LYS A 201 27.94 -22.16 -22.89
C LYS A 201 29.02 -22.90 -22.08
N THR A 202 28.87 -22.91 -20.73
CA THR A 202 29.78 -23.63 -19.84
C THR A 202 29.74 -25.14 -20.07
N VAL A 203 28.56 -25.72 -20.24
CA VAL A 203 28.42 -27.16 -20.56
C VAL A 203 29.08 -27.49 -21.90
N GLU A 204 28.93 -26.64 -22.92
CA GLU A 204 29.62 -26.87 -24.21
C GLU A 204 31.15 -26.74 -24.08
N ALA A 205 31.65 -25.75 -23.34
CA ALA A 205 33.08 -25.59 -23.07
C ALA A 205 33.67 -26.81 -22.33
N TYR A 206 32.93 -27.37 -21.38
CA TYR A 206 33.37 -28.55 -20.61
C TYR A 206 33.30 -29.82 -21.45
N LYS A 207 32.34 -29.97 -22.40
CA LYS A 207 32.31 -31.06 -23.39
C LYS A 207 33.54 -31.02 -24.28
N ASP A 208 33.92 -29.84 -24.76
CA ASP A 208 35.12 -29.66 -25.55
C ASP A 208 36.38 -30.00 -24.77
N SER A 209 36.49 -29.55 -23.52
CA SER A 209 37.61 -29.89 -22.64
C SER A 209 37.73 -31.39 -22.38
N LEU A 210 36.61 -32.08 -22.13
CA LEU A 210 36.59 -33.54 -21.98
C LEU A 210 37.04 -34.27 -23.26
N ARG A 211 36.58 -33.80 -24.43
CA ARG A 211 36.98 -34.35 -25.73
C ARG A 211 38.48 -34.24 -25.95
N VAL A 212 39.10 -33.09 -25.60
CA VAL A 212 40.55 -32.89 -25.67
C VAL A 212 41.28 -33.84 -24.70
N ALA A 213 40.81 -33.93 -23.44
CA ALA A 213 41.40 -34.82 -22.44
C ALA A 213 41.35 -36.29 -22.85
N GLN A 214 40.26 -36.77 -23.45
CA GLN A 214 40.11 -38.12 -23.99
C GLN A 214 41.05 -38.40 -25.18
N ALA A 215 41.19 -37.46 -26.11
CA ALA A 215 42.06 -37.56 -27.24
C ALA A 215 43.54 -37.64 -26.83
N GLN A 216 43.96 -36.80 -25.86
CA GLN A 216 45.33 -36.79 -25.32
C GLN A 216 45.63 -38.06 -24.51
N GLY A 217 44.67 -38.53 -23.70
CA GLY A 217 44.80 -39.79 -22.96
C GLY A 217 44.96 -41.00 -23.87
N THR A 218 44.27 -41.06 -25.02
CA THR A 218 44.43 -42.13 -26.02
C THR A 218 45.75 -42.03 -26.79
N ALA A 219 46.28 -40.83 -26.98
CA ALA A 219 47.57 -40.60 -27.61
C ALA A 219 48.78 -40.89 -26.70
N GLY A 220 48.55 -41.20 -25.42
CA GLY A 220 49.61 -41.54 -24.45
C GLY A 220 50.48 -40.33 -24.03
N ILE A 221 49.91 -39.12 -24.09
CA ILE A 221 50.58 -37.87 -23.70
C ILE A 221 50.72 -37.86 -22.18
N THR A 222 51.96 -37.75 -21.68
CA THR A 222 52.30 -37.86 -20.24
C THR A 222 51.65 -36.76 -19.37
N ALA A 223 51.30 -35.62 -19.97
CA ALA A 223 50.60 -34.53 -19.28
C ALA A 223 49.10 -34.81 -19.02
N THR A 224 48.54 -35.90 -19.54
CA THR A 224 47.13 -36.29 -19.37
C THR A 224 47.01 -37.66 -18.69
N PRO A 225 47.14 -37.71 -17.37
CA PRO A 225 46.91 -38.95 -16.62
C PRO A 225 45.43 -39.37 -16.71
N PRO A 226 45.08 -40.64 -16.47
CA PRO A 226 43.68 -41.10 -16.48
C PRO A 226 42.78 -40.33 -15.55
N SER A 227 43.32 -39.74 -14.45
CA SER A 227 42.61 -38.88 -13.53
C SER A 227 42.11 -37.56 -14.19
N ALA A 228 42.83 -37.02 -15.17
CA ALA A 228 42.42 -35.80 -15.88
C ALA A 228 41.12 -36.00 -16.66
N VAL A 229 40.94 -37.17 -17.30
CA VAL A 229 39.67 -37.50 -17.98
C VAL A 229 38.52 -37.62 -17.02
N ILE A 230 38.75 -38.26 -15.86
CA ILE A 230 37.71 -38.37 -14.82
C ILE A 230 37.36 -36.99 -14.26
N THR A 231 38.35 -36.14 -13.99
CA THR A 231 38.11 -34.75 -13.52
C THR A 231 37.28 -33.93 -14.52
N ALA A 232 37.61 -34.02 -15.84
CA ALA A 232 36.85 -33.37 -16.90
C ALA A 232 35.40 -33.90 -17.00
N GLN A 233 35.23 -35.22 -16.82
CA GLN A 233 33.91 -35.84 -16.79
C GLN A 233 33.06 -35.32 -15.61
N VAL A 234 33.61 -35.30 -14.41
CA VAL A 234 32.93 -34.79 -13.20
C VAL A 234 32.57 -33.32 -13.38
N ALA A 235 33.45 -32.48 -13.91
CA ALA A 235 33.16 -31.07 -14.19
C ALA A 235 31.98 -30.90 -15.13
N LEU A 236 31.92 -31.67 -16.23
CA LEU A 236 30.80 -31.66 -17.16
C LEU A 236 29.48 -32.11 -16.52
N GLU A 237 29.49 -33.22 -15.77
CA GLU A 237 28.27 -33.74 -15.11
C GLU A 237 27.76 -32.77 -14.06
N THR A 238 28.66 -32.12 -13.30
CA THR A 238 28.32 -31.09 -12.35
C THR A 238 27.70 -29.85 -13.04
N ALA A 239 28.30 -29.37 -14.12
CA ALA A 239 27.77 -28.24 -14.89
C ALA A 239 26.37 -28.55 -15.48
N GLN A 240 26.16 -29.77 -15.98
CA GLN A 240 24.85 -30.23 -16.48
C GLN A 240 23.81 -30.23 -15.35
N SER A 241 24.17 -30.74 -14.17
CA SER A 241 23.29 -30.73 -12.99
C SER A 241 22.93 -29.30 -12.55
N THR A 242 23.92 -28.41 -12.55
CA THR A 242 23.70 -26.98 -12.23
C THR A 242 22.78 -26.31 -13.23
N LEU A 243 23.02 -26.51 -14.51
CA LEU A 243 22.18 -25.98 -15.61
C LEU A 243 20.70 -26.40 -15.45
N ILE A 244 20.45 -27.68 -15.15
CA ILE A 244 19.08 -28.16 -14.88
C ILE A 244 18.49 -27.43 -13.67
N GLY A 245 19.28 -27.22 -12.61
CA GLY A 245 18.87 -26.54 -11.39
C GLY A 245 18.45 -25.07 -11.60
N LEU A 246 19.09 -24.36 -12.54
CA LEU A 246 18.76 -22.95 -12.87
C LEU A 246 17.31 -22.79 -13.36
N GLY A 247 16.73 -23.81 -13.96
CA GLY A 247 15.33 -23.80 -14.39
C GLY A 247 14.33 -23.65 -13.26
N VAL A 248 14.69 -23.98 -12.01
CA VAL A 248 13.79 -23.85 -10.85
C VAL A 248 13.53 -22.39 -10.56
N ALA A 249 14.58 -21.55 -10.44
CA ALA A 249 14.44 -20.12 -10.16
C ALA A 249 13.65 -19.43 -11.27
N ARG A 250 13.98 -19.71 -12.54
CA ARG A 250 13.22 -19.16 -13.68
C ARG A 250 11.74 -19.48 -13.62
N ALA A 251 11.37 -20.73 -13.29
CA ALA A 251 9.97 -21.12 -13.18
C ALA A 251 9.27 -20.39 -12.03
N GLN A 252 9.95 -20.22 -10.89
CA GLN A 252 9.42 -19.49 -9.76
C GLN A 252 9.16 -18.01 -10.08
N TYR A 253 10.07 -17.33 -10.77
CA TYR A 253 9.87 -15.94 -11.23
C TYR A 253 8.71 -15.84 -12.22
N ALA A 254 8.61 -16.76 -13.20
CA ALA A 254 7.49 -16.77 -14.13
C ALA A 254 6.14 -16.96 -13.42
N HIS A 255 6.06 -17.83 -12.41
CA HIS A 255 4.85 -18.01 -11.61
C HIS A 255 4.53 -16.78 -10.76
N ALA A 256 5.53 -16.12 -10.16
CA ALA A 256 5.34 -14.89 -9.39
C ALA A 256 4.81 -13.75 -10.28
N ILE A 257 5.36 -13.58 -11.49
CA ILE A 257 4.87 -12.60 -12.46
C ILE A 257 3.39 -12.87 -12.80
N ALA A 258 3.00 -14.11 -13.03
CA ALA A 258 1.60 -14.44 -13.31
C ALA A 258 0.66 -14.00 -12.19
N VAL A 259 1.04 -14.24 -10.93
CA VAL A 259 0.27 -13.81 -9.75
C VAL A 259 0.18 -12.29 -9.66
N LEU A 260 1.29 -11.57 -9.90
CA LEU A 260 1.34 -10.11 -9.85
C LEU A 260 0.42 -9.45 -10.88
N VAL A 261 0.28 -10.05 -12.06
CA VAL A 261 -0.65 -9.57 -13.10
C VAL A 261 -2.06 -10.17 -12.98
N GLY A 262 -2.34 -10.88 -11.88
CA GLY A 262 -3.67 -11.42 -11.58
C GLY A 262 -4.10 -12.61 -12.45
N LYS A 263 -3.14 -13.37 -12.98
CA LYS A 263 -3.36 -14.59 -13.79
C LYS A 263 -2.95 -15.84 -13.03
N ASN A 264 -3.53 -16.99 -13.41
CA ASN A 264 -2.96 -18.25 -12.97
C ASN A 264 -1.63 -18.50 -13.73
N PRO A 265 -0.65 -19.17 -13.11
CA PRO A 265 0.61 -19.51 -13.78
C PRO A 265 0.44 -20.28 -15.10
N GLU A 266 -0.63 -21.05 -15.24
CA GLU A 266 -0.97 -21.80 -16.46
C GLU A 266 -1.45 -20.92 -17.63
N ASP A 267 -1.93 -19.69 -17.31
CA ASP A 267 -2.50 -18.77 -18.30
C ASP A 267 -1.47 -17.73 -18.83
N LEU A 268 -0.24 -17.78 -18.34
CA LEU A 268 0.84 -16.88 -18.76
C LEU A 268 2.09 -17.68 -19.14
N ASP A 269 2.44 -17.66 -20.42
CA ASP A 269 3.68 -18.23 -20.91
C ASP A 269 4.68 -17.11 -21.22
N ILE A 270 5.83 -17.13 -20.54
CA ILE A 270 6.90 -16.16 -20.75
C ILE A 270 8.06 -16.85 -21.47
N PRO A 271 8.29 -16.53 -22.74
CA PRO A 271 9.37 -17.13 -23.49
C PRO A 271 10.74 -16.74 -22.94
N HIS A 272 11.73 -17.62 -23.12
CA HIS A 272 13.13 -17.31 -22.86
C HIS A 272 13.60 -16.12 -23.71
N SER A 273 14.44 -15.25 -23.13
CA SER A 273 14.94 -14.06 -23.80
C SER A 273 16.43 -13.86 -23.52
N GLU A 274 17.19 -13.63 -24.59
CA GLU A 274 18.59 -13.20 -24.49
C GLU A 274 18.75 -11.69 -24.22
N ALA A 275 17.63 -10.91 -24.37
CA ALA A 275 17.66 -9.47 -24.14
C ALA A 275 17.72 -9.16 -22.65
N GLN A 276 18.63 -8.25 -22.27
CA GLN A 276 18.75 -7.73 -20.91
C GLN A 276 18.11 -6.33 -20.81
N PRO A 277 17.44 -6.02 -19.71
CA PRO A 277 16.95 -4.68 -19.45
C PRO A 277 18.10 -3.65 -19.43
N THR A 278 17.82 -2.44 -19.83
CA THR A 278 18.80 -1.35 -19.81
C THR A 278 18.75 -0.61 -18.47
N LEU A 279 19.91 -0.35 -17.86
CA LEU A 279 19.96 0.45 -16.64
C LEU A 279 19.58 1.90 -16.93
N PRO A 280 18.46 2.42 -16.39
CA PRO A 280 18.04 3.79 -16.63
C PRO A 280 18.85 4.79 -15.83
N THR A 281 18.90 6.05 -16.29
CA THR A 281 19.42 7.16 -15.51
C THR A 281 18.28 7.77 -14.69
N VAL A 282 18.28 7.56 -13.37
CA VAL A 282 17.22 8.05 -12.48
C VAL A 282 17.63 9.39 -11.86
N PRO A 283 16.94 10.52 -12.18
CA PRO A 283 17.22 11.79 -11.55
C PRO A 283 16.61 11.84 -10.13
N ALA A 284 17.43 11.96 -9.10
CA ALA A 284 17.00 11.89 -7.70
C ALA A 284 16.20 13.12 -7.21
N GLY A 285 16.21 14.24 -7.93
CA GLY A 285 15.46 15.44 -7.55
C GLY A 285 15.97 16.13 -6.27
N VAL A 286 15.10 16.91 -5.61
CA VAL A 286 15.40 17.63 -4.36
C VAL A 286 14.74 16.91 -3.19
N PRO A 287 15.41 16.70 -2.04
CA PRO A 287 14.86 15.96 -0.91
C PRO A 287 13.47 16.44 -0.45
N SER A 288 13.22 17.74 -0.45
CA SER A 288 11.92 18.30 -0.03
C SER A 288 10.73 17.87 -0.91
N THR A 289 10.96 17.43 -2.16
CA THR A 289 9.89 16.97 -3.05
C THR A 289 9.36 15.58 -2.67
N LEU A 290 10.12 14.76 -1.96
CA LEU A 290 9.65 13.46 -1.45
C LEU A 290 8.40 13.59 -0.60
N LEU A 291 8.31 14.66 0.21
CA LEU A 291 7.16 14.92 1.07
C LEU A 291 5.83 15.09 0.31
N GLN A 292 5.89 15.31 -1.00
CA GLN A 292 4.72 15.51 -1.86
C GLN A 292 4.54 14.37 -2.89
N ARG A 293 5.56 13.54 -3.10
CA ARG A 293 5.61 12.53 -4.15
C ARG A 293 5.45 11.10 -3.65
N ARG A 294 5.73 10.83 -2.37
CA ARG A 294 5.57 9.49 -1.81
C ARG A 294 4.16 9.30 -1.25
N PRO A 295 3.42 8.30 -1.74
CA PRO A 295 2.06 8.03 -1.25
C PRO A 295 2.02 7.52 0.19
N ASP A 296 3.03 6.81 0.68
CA ASP A 296 3.14 6.36 2.07
C ASP A 296 3.27 7.53 3.07
N ILE A 297 4.04 8.56 2.71
CA ILE A 297 4.14 9.81 3.49
C ILE A 297 2.79 10.53 3.54
N ALA A 298 2.10 10.58 2.41
CA ALA A 298 0.77 11.19 2.34
C ALA A 298 -0.25 10.42 3.17
N ALA A 299 -0.27 9.09 3.12
CA ALA A 299 -1.13 8.24 3.94
C ALA A 299 -0.90 8.49 5.44
N ALA A 300 0.37 8.53 5.88
CA ALA A 300 0.73 8.80 7.27
C ALA A 300 0.29 10.22 7.70
N GLU A 301 0.43 11.22 6.84
CA GLU A 301 -0.02 12.59 7.10
C GLU A 301 -1.55 12.66 7.23
N ARG A 302 -2.31 11.98 6.38
CA ARG A 302 -3.77 11.93 6.45
C ARG A 302 -4.26 11.17 7.67
N THR A 303 -3.59 10.10 8.08
CA THR A 303 -3.84 9.41 9.35
C THR A 303 -3.66 10.35 10.55
N MET A 304 -2.60 11.13 10.57
CA MET A 304 -2.37 12.14 11.62
C MET A 304 -3.47 13.20 11.62
N LYS A 305 -3.95 13.67 10.47
CA LYS A 305 -5.07 14.58 10.32
C LYS A 305 -6.37 13.98 10.88
N ALA A 306 -6.63 12.69 10.65
CA ALA A 306 -7.77 12.00 11.25
C ALA A 306 -7.70 11.96 12.76
N GLN A 307 -6.54 11.64 13.34
CA GLN A 307 -6.35 11.64 14.79
C GLN A 307 -6.52 13.06 15.42
N ASN A 308 -6.12 14.12 14.70
CA ASN A 308 -6.42 15.48 15.17
C ASN A 308 -7.93 15.77 15.23
N ALA A 309 -8.69 15.30 14.24
CA ALA A 309 -10.16 15.43 14.26
C ALA A 309 -10.79 14.61 15.40
N ALA A 310 -10.25 13.41 15.70
CA ALA A 310 -10.67 12.58 16.83
C ALA A 310 -10.50 13.30 18.18
N VAL A 311 -9.42 14.10 18.38
CA VAL A 311 -9.29 14.97 19.56
C VAL A 311 -10.47 15.93 19.64
N GLY A 312 -10.90 16.52 18.52
CA GLY A 312 -12.05 17.40 18.46
C GLY A 312 -13.36 16.71 18.86
N ILE A 313 -13.56 15.46 18.45
CA ILE A 313 -14.71 14.63 18.84
C ILE A 313 -14.73 14.39 20.37
N ALA A 314 -13.58 14.02 20.94
CA ALA A 314 -13.46 13.82 22.39
C ALA A 314 -13.69 15.12 23.18
N VAL A 315 -13.19 16.26 22.69
CA VAL A 315 -13.47 17.58 23.31
C VAL A 315 -14.95 17.93 23.22
N ALA A 316 -15.65 17.59 22.13
CA ALA A 316 -17.07 17.85 21.98
C ALA A 316 -17.94 17.10 23.01
N ALA A 317 -17.45 16.00 23.59
CA ALA A 317 -18.14 15.26 24.65
C ALA A 317 -18.27 16.03 25.99
N TYR A 318 -17.55 17.15 26.15
CA TYR A 318 -17.72 18.04 27.32
C TYR A 318 -18.94 18.97 27.23
N TYR A 319 -19.64 18.97 26.11
CA TYR A 319 -20.74 19.91 25.87
C TYR A 319 -22.10 19.20 25.84
N PRO A 320 -23.20 19.86 26.22
CA PRO A 320 -24.52 19.27 26.24
C PRO A 320 -24.96 18.72 24.89
N THR A 321 -25.53 17.52 24.87
CA THR A 321 -26.18 16.98 23.70
C THR A 321 -27.64 17.42 23.64
N ILE A 322 -28.04 18.11 22.58
CA ILE A 322 -29.42 18.53 22.34
C ILE A 322 -30.06 17.58 21.32
N SER A 323 -31.17 16.96 21.71
CA SER A 323 -31.92 16.07 20.84
C SER A 323 -33.32 16.62 20.58
N LEU A 324 -33.72 16.62 19.32
CA LEU A 324 -35.07 16.97 18.89
C LEU A 324 -35.79 15.71 18.45
N SER A 325 -37.04 15.55 18.88
CA SER A 325 -37.88 14.41 18.53
C SER A 325 -39.27 14.85 18.10
N GLY A 326 -39.84 14.11 17.17
CA GLY A 326 -41.22 14.30 16.73
C GLY A 326 -41.87 12.95 16.46
N ALA A 327 -43.12 12.78 16.83
CA ALA A 327 -43.88 11.59 16.45
C ALA A 327 -45.30 12.03 16.06
N ALA A 328 -45.87 11.35 15.06
CA ALA A 328 -47.25 11.55 14.64
C ALA A 328 -47.82 10.25 14.10
N GLY A 329 -49.03 9.89 14.53
CA GLY A 329 -49.62 8.61 14.14
C GLY A 329 -50.96 8.36 14.78
N PHE A 330 -51.17 7.08 15.07
CA PHE A 330 -52.40 6.56 15.69
C PHE A 330 -52.03 5.64 16.85
N SER A 331 -52.75 5.81 17.97
CA SER A 331 -52.63 4.91 19.12
C SER A 331 -54.01 4.57 19.68
N GLN A 332 -54.28 3.30 19.90
CA GLN A 332 -55.57 2.84 20.42
C GLN A 332 -55.46 1.54 21.21
N SER A 333 -56.39 1.39 22.13
CA SER A 333 -56.71 0.16 22.83
C SER A 333 -58.23 -0.09 22.74
N PRO A 334 -58.73 -1.18 22.17
CA PRO A 334 -58.09 -2.28 21.45
C PRO A 334 -57.71 -1.91 20.01
N LEU A 335 -57.07 -2.85 19.27
CA LEU A 335 -56.59 -2.67 17.90
C LEU A 335 -57.68 -2.24 16.89
N GLN A 336 -58.90 -2.59 17.15
CA GLN A 336 -60.05 -2.34 16.28
C GLN A 336 -60.34 -0.84 16.14
N GLY A 337 -60.17 -0.31 14.94
CA GLY A 337 -60.35 1.13 14.63
C GLY A 337 -59.12 2.02 14.84
N LEU A 338 -57.95 1.47 14.91
CA LEU A 338 -56.69 2.20 15.11
C LEU A 338 -56.57 3.44 14.18
N LEU A 339 -56.87 3.30 12.90
CA LEU A 339 -56.69 4.39 11.90
C LEU A 339 -57.86 5.41 11.87
N ARG A 340 -58.72 5.48 12.92
CA ARG A 340 -59.74 6.51 13.00
C ARG A 340 -59.16 7.85 13.40
N ALA A 341 -59.72 8.95 12.87
CA ALA A 341 -59.30 10.28 13.17
C ALA A 341 -59.23 10.66 14.66
N ALA A 342 -60.10 10.02 15.45
CA ALA A 342 -60.19 10.20 16.92
C ALA A 342 -58.95 9.65 17.68
N ASN A 343 -58.20 8.74 17.04
CA ASN A 343 -57.03 8.04 17.63
C ASN A 343 -55.69 8.65 17.16
N ARG A 344 -55.72 9.82 16.53
CA ARG A 344 -54.50 10.56 16.16
C ARG A 344 -53.77 11.00 17.39
N VAL A 345 -52.48 10.74 17.40
CA VAL A 345 -51.55 11.19 18.44
C VAL A 345 -50.36 11.93 17.78
N TRP A 346 -49.84 12.90 18.46
CA TRP A 346 -48.61 13.55 18.03
C TRP A 346 -47.83 14.07 19.23
N SER A 347 -46.53 14.12 19.08
CA SER A 347 -45.64 14.73 20.06
C SER A 347 -44.50 15.44 19.40
N ILE A 348 -44.02 16.54 19.97
CA ILE A 348 -42.79 17.23 19.60
C ILE A 348 -42.04 17.48 20.89
N GLY A 349 -40.80 17.11 20.93
CA GLY A 349 -39.95 17.23 22.11
C GLY A 349 -38.57 17.77 21.78
N ALA A 350 -37.99 18.46 22.74
CA ALA A 350 -36.58 18.80 22.77
C ALA A 350 -36.02 18.39 24.14
N SER A 351 -34.89 17.73 24.17
CA SER A 351 -34.21 17.34 25.39
C SER A 351 -32.76 17.75 25.34
N GLY A 352 -32.21 18.19 26.46
CA GLY A 352 -30.79 18.48 26.63
C GLY A 352 -30.22 17.57 27.72
N THR A 353 -29.14 16.87 27.43
CA THR A 353 -28.45 16.02 28.40
C THR A 353 -27.00 16.46 28.53
N GLU A 354 -26.57 16.66 29.76
CA GLU A 354 -25.20 16.98 30.14
C GLU A 354 -24.77 16.10 31.30
N THR A 355 -23.60 15.51 31.22
CA THR A 355 -23.00 14.74 32.30
C THR A 355 -22.22 15.71 33.19
N VAL A 356 -22.72 15.98 34.40
CA VAL A 356 -22.11 16.94 35.34
C VAL A 356 -20.88 16.35 36.04
N PHE A 357 -20.90 15.05 36.32
CA PHE A 357 -19.82 14.36 37.01
C PHE A 357 -19.65 12.91 36.51
N ASP A 358 -18.44 12.58 36.08
CA ASP A 358 -18.07 11.31 35.45
C ASP A 358 -16.77 10.69 35.99
N PHE A 359 -16.31 11.14 37.19
CA PHE A 359 -15.07 10.67 37.81
C PHE A 359 -13.82 10.80 36.91
N GLY A 360 -13.84 11.70 35.93
CA GLY A 360 -12.72 11.99 35.05
C GLY A 360 -12.69 11.19 33.73
N GLU A 361 -13.76 10.47 33.38
CA GLU A 361 -13.88 9.69 32.15
C GLU A 361 -13.57 10.54 30.91
N ARG A 362 -14.29 11.66 30.69
CA ARG A 362 -14.08 12.55 29.54
C ARG A 362 -12.68 13.17 29.50
N HIS A 363 -12.10 13.45 30.69
CA HIS A 363 -10.73 13.93 30.77
C HIS A 363 -9.74 12.86 30.25
N ALA A 364 -9.91 11.61 30.68
CA ALA A 364 -9.09 10.50 30.24
C ALA A 364 -9.26 10.22 28.74
N GLU A 365 -10.48 10.31 28.19
CA GLU A 365 -10.75 10.17 26.75
C GLU A 365 -10.02 11.23 25.91
N VAL A 366 -10.05 12.52 26.33
CA VAL A 366 -9.29 13.58 25.65
C VAL A 366 -7.79 13.35 25.77
N GLN A 367 -7.29 12.89 26.92
CA GLN A 367 -5.86 12.54 27.05
C GLN A 367 -5.48 11.36 26.13
N ALA A 368 -6.33 10.34 26.03
CA ALA A 368 -6.12 9.21 25.14
C ALA A 368 -6.09 9.67 23.67
N ALA A 369 -7.04 10.50 23.23
CA ALA A 369 -7.07 11.03 21.87
C ALA A 369 -5.84 11.89 21.55
N LYS A 370 -5.37 12.73 22.48
CA LYS A 370 -4.14 13.51 22.33
C LYS A 370 -2.91 12.60 22.20
N ALA A 371 -2.82 11.55 23.02
CA ALA A 371 -1.72 10.59 22.95
C ALA A 371 -1.73 9.82 21.60
N ALA A 372 -2.90 9.49 21.08
CA ALA A 372 -3.05 8.87 19.76
C ALA A 372 -2.58 9.83 18.63
N TYR A 373 -2.92 11.11 18.72
CA TYR A 373 -2.41 12.12 17.79
C TYR A 373 -0.88 12.24 17.83
N GLU A 374 -0.28 12.34 19.03
CA GLU A 374 1.19 12.42 19.17
C GLU A 374 1.89 11.14 18.66
N ALA A 375 1.29 9.97 18.86
CA ALA A 375 1.76 8.72 18.27
C ALA A 375 1.73 8.77 16.74
N ALA A 376 0.66 9.30 16.15
CA ALA A 376 0.56 9.47 14.69
C ALA A 376 1.58 10.49 14.17
N VAL A 377 1.88 11.57 14.91
CA VAL A 377 2.96 12.53 14.58
C VAL A 377 4.33 11.83 14.56
N ALA A 378 4.60 10.99 15.56
CA ALA A 378 5.85 10.25 15.64
C ALA A 378 5.95 9.22 14.48
N SER A 379 4.85 8.54 14.14
CA SER A 379 4.77 7.62 13.00
C SER A 379 5.03 8.33 11.68
N TYR A 380 4.38 9.47 11.43
CA TYR A 380 4.62 10.30 10.26
C TYR A 380 6.10 10.71 10.11
N ARG A 381 6.73 11.18 11.20
CA ARG A 381 8.15 11.55 11.19
C ARG A 381 9.05 10.36 10.90
N ASN A 382 8.72 9.18 11.45
CA ASN A 382 9.46 7.95 11.18
C ASN A 382 9.35 7.52 9.71
N THR A 383 8.16 7.59 9.11
CA THR A 383 7.97 7.33 7.68
C THR A 383 8.83 8.26 6.83
N VAL A 384 8.86 9.56 7.17
CA VAL A 384 9.71 10.54 6.47
C VAL A 384 11.20 10.22 6.60
N LEU A 385 11.67 9.85 7.81
CA LEU A 385 13.08 9.50 8.03
C LEU A 385 13.48 8.24 7.27
N ASN A 386 12.62 7.21 7.26
CA ASN A 386 12.86 5.99 6.49
C ASN A 386 12.91 6.29 4.99
N ALA A 387 11.99 7.11 4.48
CA ALA A 387 11.98 7.50 3.07
C ALA A 387 13.28 8.17 2.63
N PHE A 388 13.89 9.01 3.47
CA PHE A 388 15.20 9.58 3.16
C PHE A 388 16.32 8.54 3.24
N ALA A 389 16.25 7.62 4.22
CA ALA A 389 17.24 6.56 4.36
C ALA A 389 17.22 5.60 3.16
N ASP A 390 16.02 5.26 2.65
CA ASP A 390 15.83 4.39 1.50
C ASP A 390 16.49 5.01 0.25
N VAL A 391 16.17 6.26 -0.06
CA VAL A 391 16.79 6.97 -1.21
C VAL A 391 18.32 7.08 -1.07
N GLU A 392 18.86 7.38 0.12
CA GLU A 392 20.32 7.44 0.34
C GLU A 392 20.97 6.05 0.18
N ASN A 393 20.29 4.98 0.61
CA ASN A 393 20.77 3.61 0.43
C ASN A 393 20.85 3.25 -1.06
N ASP A 394 19.79 3.52 -1.84
CA ASP A 394 19.76 3.24 -3.27
C ASP A 394 20.82 4.03 -4.03
N LEU A 395 20.98 5.32 -3.72
CA LEU A 395 22.01 6.17 -4.35
C LEU A 395 23.40 5.66 -4.05
N SER A 396 23.69 5.26 -2.80
CA SER A 396 24.97 4.68 -2.42
C SER A 396 25.20 3.32 -3.07
N GLY A 397 24.16 2.48 -3.15
CA GLY A 397 24.19 1.18 -3.83
C GLY A 397 24.55 1.34 -5.30
N LEU A 398 23.80 2.16 -6.04
CA LEU A 398 24.06 2.41 -7.47
C LEU A 398 25.49 2.91 -7.74
N ARG A 399 26.01 3.83 -6.90
CA ARG A 399 27.38 4.34 -7.04
C ARG A 399 28.42 3.25 -6.79
N ILE A 400 28.32 2.54 -5.67
CA ILE A 400 29.30 1.52 -5.27
C ILE A 400 29.28 0.33 -6.25
N LEU A 401 28.09 -0.11 -6.64
CA LEU A 401 27.94 -1.20 -7.60
C LEU A 401 28.44 -0.82 -9.01
N ALA A 402 28.36 0.47 -9.39
CA ALA A 402 28.94 0.93 -10.65
C ALA A 402 30.48 0.83 -10.62
N GLU A 403 31.13 1.24 -9.52
CA GLU A 403 32.57 1.10 -9.34
C GLU A 403 33.00 -0.39 -9.32
N GLN A 404 32.22 -1.23 -8.62
CA GLN A 404 32.46 -2.68 -8.57
C GLN A 404 32.32 -3.34 -9.95
N ALA A 405 31.26 -2.99 -10.71
CA ALA A 405 31.05 -3.49 -12.06
C ALA A 405 32.24 -3.17 -12.97
N GLN A 406 32.76 -1.92 -12.93
CA GLN A 406 33.93 -1.53 -13.73
C GLN A 406 35.19 -2.33 -13.38
N ALA A 407 35.42 -2.58 -12.08
CA ALA A 407 36.58 -3.40 -11.66
C ALA A 407 36.43 -4.86 -12.10
N LEU A 408 35.22 -5.42 -11.96
CA LEU A 408 34.92 -6.82 -12.31
C LEU A 408 34.95 -7.05 -13.84
N ASP A 409 34.51 -6.09 -14.63
CA ASP A 409 34.54 -6.18 -16.10
C ASP A 409 35.99 -6.45 -16.62
N THR A 410 36.98 -5.82 -16.01
CA THR A 410 38.39 -6.09 -16.29
C THR A 410 38.77 -7.52 -15.87
N ALA A 411 38.33 -7.97 -14.69
CA ALA A 411 38.63 -9.30 -14.19
C ALA A 411 38.03 -10.39 -15.08
N VAL A 412 36.77 -10.25 -15.47
CA VAL A 412 36.06 -11.18 -16.41
C VAL A 412 36.80 -11.26 -17.74
N HIS A 413 37.20 -10.11 -18.32
CA HIS A 413 37.97 -10.08 -19.55
C HIS A 413 39.30 -10.87 -19.44
N ASP A 414 40.02 -10.66 -18.34
CA ASP A 414 41.28 -11.34 -18.08
C ASP A 414 41.09 -12.85 -17.78
N ALA A 415 40.02 -13.24 -17.08
CA ALA A 415 39.67 -14.62 -16.80
C ALA A 415 39.34 -15.38 -18.10
N ILE A 416 38.53 -14.80 -19.01
CA ILE A 416 38.24 -15.38 -20.32
C ILE A 416 39.53 -15.63 -21.11
N ARG A 417 40.41 -14.61 -21.12
CA ARG A 417 41.71 -14.74 -21.78
C ARG A 417 42.61 -15.77 -21.12
N GLY A 418 42.60 -15.83 -19.77
CA GLY A 418 43.34 -16.84 -18.99
C GLY A 418 42.90 -18.25 -19.33
N THR A 419 41.60 -18.51 -19.44
CA THR A 419 41.05 -19.82 -19.86
C THR A 419 41.47 -20.20 -21.25
N GLN A 420 41.42 -19.26 -22.19
CA GLN A 420 41.86 -19.52 -23.59
C GLN A 420 43.35 -19.90 -23.65
N ILE A 421 44.20 -19.22 -22.88
CA ILE A 421 45.63 -19.52 -22.78
C ILE A 421 45.85 -20.89 -22.16
N ALA A 422 45.24 -21.17 -20.99
CA ALA A 422 45.35 -22.43 -20.29
C ALA A 422 44.91 -23.63 -21.17
N LEU A 423 43.84 -23.48 -21.94
CA LEU A 423 43.37 -24.50 -22.87
C LEU A 423 44.36 -24.73 -24.03
N ALA A 424 44.95 -23.67 -24.59
CA ALA A 424 45.96 -23.76 -25.62
C ALA A 424 47.25 -24.45 -25.12
N GLU A 425 47.70 -24.10 -23.90
CA GLU A 425 48.86 -24.74 -23.29
C GLU A 425 48.62 -26.20 -22.96
N TYR A 426 47.41 -26.55 -22.52
CA TYR A 426 47.01 -27.93 -22.27
C TYR A 426 46.98 -28.72 -23.58
N GLN A 427 46.44 -28.17 -24.68
CA GLN A 427 46.48 -28.78 -26.01
C GLN A 427 47.91 -28.99 -26.52
N ALA A 428 48.82 -28.10 -26.19
CA ALA A 428 50.25 -28.22 -26.50
C ALA A 428 50.99 -29.20 -25.57
N GLY A 429 50.34 -29.70 -24.51
CA GLY A 429 50.92 -30.63 -23.53
C GLY A 429 51.91 -29.96 -22.53
N THR A 430 51.88 -28.64 -22.37
CA THR A 430 52.80 -27.89 -21.51
C THR A 430 52.29 -27.70 -20.09
N VAL A 431 50.98 -27.84 -19.86
CA VAL A 431 50.32 -27.78 -18.53
C VAL A 431 49.41 -29.00 -18.35
N ASP A 432 49.02 -29.29 -17.13
CA ASP A 432 48.05 -30.35 -16.80
C ASP A 432 46.58 -29.81 -16.89
N TYR A 433 45.63 -30.73 -16.89
CA TYR A 433 44.21 -30.40 -16.97
C TYR A 433 43.70 -29.60 -15.77
N THR A 434 44.34 -29.72 -14.62
CA THR A 434 43.97 -28.98 -13.42
C THR A 434 44.08 -27.47 -13.63
N THR A 435 45.08 -27.03 -14.40
CA THR A 435 45.25 -25.60 -14.77
C THR A 435 44.05 -25.10 -15.59
N VAL A 436 43.58 -25.89 -16.57
CA VAL A 436 42.39 -25.56 -17.36
C VAL A 436 41.13 -25.52 -16.49
N ALA A 437 40.95 -26.51 -15.62
CA ALA A 437 39.79 -26.60 -14.75
C ALA A 437 39.68 -25.39 -13.79
N VAL A 438 40.79 -24.98 -13.18
CA VAL A 438 40.85 -23.81 -12.31
C VAL A 438 40.55 -22.52 -13.10
N ALA A 439 41.12 -22.37 -14.29
CA ALA A 439 40.84 -21.22 -15.13
C ALA A 439 39.36 -21.12 -15.53
N GLN A 440 38.76 -22.25 -15.97
CA GLN A 440 37.33 -22.32 -16.29
C GLN A 440 36.40 -22.04 -15.10
N GLU A 441 36.75 -22.53 -13.92
CA GLU A 441 35.98 -22.24 -12.68
C GLU A 441 36.07 -20.77 -12.33
N THR A 442 37.24 -20.13 -12.44
CA THR A 442 37.43 -18.72 -12.20
C THR A 442 36.59 -17.87 -13.19
N GLU A 443 36.69 -18.19 -14.49
CA GLU A 443 35.91 -17.51 -15.54
C GLU A 443 34.40 -17.60 -15.25
N LEU A 444 33.88 -18.79 -14.95
CA LEU A 444 32.48 -18.98 -14.64
C LEU A 444 32.05 -18.21 -13.39
N SER A 445 32.85 -18.24 -12.32
CA SER A 445 32.59 -17.53 -11.08
C SER A 445 32.52 -16.00 -11.30
N ASP A 446 33.47 -15.46 -12.08
CA ASP A 446 33.54 -14.02 -12.36
C ASP A 446 32.36 -13.59 -13.26
N GLN A 447 31.97 -14.37 -14.26
CA GLN A 447 30.80 -14.10 -15.11
C GLN A 447 29.48 -14.18 -14.32
N GLN A 448 29.33 -15.14 -13.41
CA GLN A 448 28.15 -15.21 -12.53
C GLN A 448 28.09 -14.00 -11.58
N THR A 449 29.24 -13.58 -11.04
CA THR A 449 29.33 -12.41 -10.19
C THR A 449 28.97 -11.14 -10.99
N GLN A 450 29.38 -11.04 -12.24
CA GLN A 450 29.02 -9.91 -13.14
C GLN A 450 27.50 -9.83 -13.32
N LEU A 451 26.83 -10.95 -13.61
CA LEU A 451 25.36 -10.99 -13.72
C LEU A 451 24.68 -10.60 -12.41
N SER A 452 25.19 -11.04 -11.27
CA SER A 452 24.64 -10.67 -9.95
C SER A 452 24.80 -9.17 -9.62
N ILE A 453 25.90 -8.54 -10.03
CA ILE A 453 26.09 -7.09 -9.87
C ILE A 453 25.14 -6.33 -10.80
N GLU A 454 24.98 -6.80 -12.05
CA GLU A 454 24.03 -6.20 -13.00
C GLU A 454 22.59 -6.28 -12.49
N GLU A 455 22.17 -7.45 -11.98
CA GLU A 455 20.90 -7.63 -11.27
C GLU A 455 20.73 -6.60 -10.14
N SER A 456 21.70 -6.52 -9.23
CA SER A 456 21.65 -5.62 -8.09
C SER A 456 21.51 -4.15 -8.52
N ARG A 457 22.25 -3.72 -9.56
CA ARG A 457 22.15 -2.35 -10.10
C ARG A 457 20.80 -2.04 -10.72
N LEU A 458 20.20 -2.99 -11.44
CA LEU A 458 18.87 -2.84 -12.01
C LEU A 458 17.79 -2.79 -10.92
N VAL A 459 17.89 -3.65 -9.91
CA VAL A 459 16.98 -3.67 -8.76
C VAL A 459 17.08 -2.38 -7.94
N ASP A 460 18.30 -1.91 -7.65
CA ASP A 460 18.49 -0.61 -6.95
C ASP A 460 17.91 0.57 -7.75
N ALA A 461 17.98 0.52 -9.09
CA ALA A 461 17.38 1.55 -9.93
C ALA A 461 15.84 1.52 -9.87
N VAL A 462 15.22 0.33 -9.88
CA VAL A 462 13.77 0.16 -9.68
C VAL A 462 13.36 0.65 -8.30
N SER A 463 14.11 0.27 -7.26
CA SER A 463 13.85 0.69 -5.87
C SER A 463 13.93 2.21 -5.75
N LEU A 464 14.97 2.84 -6.30
CA LEU A 464 15.13 4.30 -6.31
C LEU A 464 13.93 5.00 -6.97
N ILE A 465 13.42 4.50 -8.10
CA ILE A 465 12.22 5.06 -8.74
C ILE A 465 11.02 4.99 -7.79
N GLY A 466 10.83 3.86 -7.12
CA GLY A 466 9.78 3.67 -6.12
C GLY A 466 9.93 4.59 -4.94
N ASP A 467 11.13 4.71 -4.39
CA ASP A 467 11.45 5.53 -3.23
C ASP A 467 11.36 7.03 -3.52
N LEU A 468 11.49 7.41 -4.79
CA LEU A 468 11.17 8.76 -5.26
C LEU A 468 9.67 8.99 -5.50
N GLY A 469 8.82 7.97 -5.29
CA GLY A 469 7.36 8.04 -5.40
C GLY A 469 6.80 7.71 -6.79
N GLY A 470 7.60 7.16 -7.70
CA GLY A 470 7.17 6.82 -9.06
C GLY A 470 6.61 8.04 -9.80
N SER A 471 5.41 7.90 -10.34
CA SER A 471 4.68 8.97 -11.04
C SER A 471 3.62 9.67 -10.19
N TRP A 472 3.49 9.34 -8.88
CA TRP A 472 2.45 9.85 -8.00
C TRP A 472 2.78 11.22 -7.39
N SER A 473 1.72 11.97 -7.01
CA SER A 473 1.80 13.22 -6.25
C SER A 473 0.56 13.40 -5.37
N ASP A 474 0.71 14.06 -4.23
CA ASP A 474 -0.37 14.40 -3.28
C ASP A 474 -1.48 15.28 -3.91
N SER A 475 -1.19 15.95 -5.02
CA SER A 475 -2.19 16.68 -5.81
C SER A 475 -3.24 15.79 -6.48
N GLN A 476 -3.03 14.48 -6.53
CA GLN A 476 -3.97 13.50 -7.06
C GLN A 476 -5.03 13.08 -6.02
N LEU A 477 -4.84 13.39 -4.72
CA LEU A 477 -5.81 13.07 -3.68
C LEU A 477 -7.10 13.86 -3.86
N HIS A 478 -8.22 13.16 -3.80
CA HIS A 478 -9.55 13.76 -3.87
C HIS A 478 -10.00 14.27 -2.50
N ASN A 479 -10.89 15.26 -2.53
CA ASN A 479 -11.55 15.72 -1.31
C ASN A 479 -12.96 15.10 -1.27
N PRO A 480 -13.19 14.02 -0.49
CA PRO A 480 -14.41 13.23 -0.48
C PRO A 480 -15.62 13.95 0.15
#